data_0fad98baea5371593767cc7b2b53d097
#
_entry.id   0fad98baea5371593767cc7b2b53d097
#
_cell.length_a   1.000
_cell.length_b   1.000
_cell.length_c   1.000
_cell.angle_alpha   90.00
_cell.angle_beta   90.00
_cell.angle_gamma   90.00
#
_symmetry.space_group_name_H-M   'P 1'
#
loop_
_entity.id
_entity.type
_entity.pdbx_description
1 polymer ?
#
loop_
_entity_poly.entity_id
_entity_poly.type
_entity_poly.pdbx_seq_one_letter_code
_entity_poly.pdbx_strand_id
1 'polypeptide(L)'
;MTQIDGKKRFILQQLRNLDEIFVMFSRTTRLPYVHCDEESYNDQIYLYRKEEDARKAAEQFHQDKVPVQIMKVEKDKFLSFYSSLYFQGINAMVVDPGEDEIEIQLDELVTPPDYSKMPKGQIRVDNPQFQLTAMYLMQILRREPGVKPTKEMQEMEEELLANMRRGVYIVPVQEDKKVPLMKLKEDVFVQPVFTDIQEFNRFGGTEKFRGAVIPYDKLTEAVAEQARGIVINPMSVHVVIMKEQL
;
A
#
# COMPACT_ATOMS: atom_id res chain seq x y z
N MET A 1 -30.42 -6.84 -19.44
CA MET A 1 -29.73 -6.97 -18.15
C MET A 1 -29.13 -8.36 -18.17
N THR A 2 -27.82 -8.46 -18.24
CA THR A 2 -27.15 -9.76 -18.33
C THR A 2 -27.18 -10.46 -16.96
N GLN A 3 -27.01 -11.78 -16.93
CA GLN A 3 -26.93 -12.56 -15.70
C GLN A 3 -25.74 -12.10 -14.82
N ILE A 4 -24.66 -11.67 -15.45
CA ILE A 4 -23.46 -11.10 -14.80
C ILE A 4 -23.80 -9.80 -14.07
N ASP A 5 -24.60 -8.90 -14.67
CA ASP A 5 -25.01 -7.65 -14.03
C ASP A 5 -25.81 -7.88 -12.73
N GLY A 6 -26.65 -8.90 -12.74
CA GLY A 6 -27.43 -9.27 -11.55
C GLY A 6 -26.56 -9.81 -10.43
N LYS A 7 -25.61 -10.68 -10.74
CA LYS A 7 -24.64 -11.26 -9.78
C LYS A 7 -23.77 -10.17 -9.19
N LYS A 8 -23.22 -9.27 -10.03
CA LYS A 8 -22.37 -8.15 -9.60
C LYS A 8 -23.08 -7.19 -8.64
N ARG A 9 -24.35 -6.82 -8.94
CA ARG A 9 -25.16 -5.97 -8.05
C ARG A 9 -25.41 -6.61 -6.70
N PHE A 10 -25.69 -7.91 -6.69
CA PHE A 10 -25.88 -8.65 -5.45
C PHE A 10 -24.61 -8.66 -4.60
N ILE A 11 -23.44 -8.90 -5.21
CA ILE A 11 -22.16 -8.86 -4.51
C ILE A 11 -21.85 -7.47 -3.97
N LEU A 12 -22.04 -6.40 -4.77
CA LEU A 12 -21.88 -5.02 -4.30
C LEU A 12 -22.76 -4.70 -3.08
N GLN A 13 -24.01 -5.17 -3.09
CA GLN A 13 -24.89 -5.02 -1.94
C GLN A 13 -24.37 -5.80 -0.72
N GLN A 14 -23.86 -7.01 -0.92
CA GLN A 14 -23.28 -7.79 0.17
C GLN A 14 -22.04 -7.12 0.74
N LEU A 15 -21.09 -6.68 -0.07
CA LEU A 15 -19.87 -6.02 0.37
C LEU A 15 -20.09 -4.73 1.18
N ARG A 16 -21.29 -4.14 1.08
CA ARG A 16 -21.69 -2.99 1.91
C ARG A 16 -22.38 -3.38 3.21
N ASN A 17 -22.90 -4.61 3.31
CA ASN A 17 -23.80 -5.01 4.40
C ASN A 17 -23.33 -6.20 5.22
N LEU A 18 -22.35 -6.98 4.77
CA LEU A 18 -21.74 -8.05 5.56
C LEU A 18 -21.22 -7.52 6.90
N ASP A 19 -21.16 -8.36 7.91
CA ASP A 19 -20.58 -7.99 9.22
C ASP A 19 -19.05 -8.03 9.17
N GLU A 20 -18.49 -8.86 8.29
CA GLU A 20 -17.05 -9.03 8.10
C GLU A 20 -16.73 -9.50 6.68
N ILE A 21 -15.52 -9.20 6.24
CA ILE A 21 -14.88 -9.70 5.03
C ILE A 21 -13.46 -10.16 5.35
N PHE A 22 -12.92 -11.03 4.49
CA PHE A 22 -11.58 -11.58 4.65
C PHE A 22 -10.73 -11.18 3.45
N VAL A 23 -9.58 -10.58 3.71
CA VAL A 23 -8.70 -10.05 2.67
C VAL A 23 -7.36 -10.77 2.74
N MET A 24 -6.82 -11.14 1.58
CA MET A 24 -5.47 -11.69 1.50
C MET A 24 -4.44 -10.58 1.64
N PHE A 25 -3.60 -10.63 2.68
CA PHE A 25 -2.52 -9.69 2.95
C PHE A 25 -1.17 -10.33 2.69
N SER A 26 -0.27 -9.57 2.09
CA SER A 26 1.13 -9.96 1.98
C SER A 26 1.84 -9.80 3.33
N ARG A 27 2.52 -10.85 3.80
CA ARG A 27 3.37 -10.78 4.99
C ARG A 27 4.61 -9.93 4.77
N THR A 28 5.03 -9.76 3.52
CA THR A 28 6.25 -9.02 3.16
C THR A 28 6.04 -7.51 3.20
N THR A 29 4.86 -7.04 2.84
CA THR A 29 4.51 -5.62 2.81
C THR A 29 3.58 -5.19 3.93
N ARG A 30 2.89 -6.13 4.61
CA ARG A 30 1.84 -5.87 5.61
C ARG A 30 0.66 -5.06 5.06
N LEU A 31 0.45 -5.14 3.76
CA LEU A 31 -0.63 -4.54 3.00
C LEU A 31 -1.41 -5.63 2.26
N PRO A 32 -2.57 -5.36 1.68
CA PRO A 32 -3.24 -6.32 0.82
C PRO A 32 -2.26 -6.89 -0.22
N TYR A 33 -2.36 -8.19 -0.48
CA TYR A 33 -1.60 -8.81 -1.55
C TYR A 33 -2.14 -8.30 -2.88
N VAL A 34 -1.29 -7.60 -3.64
CA VAL A 34 -1.67 -7.02 -4.92
C VAL A 34 -1.20 -7.89 -6.08
N HIS A 35 -2.00 -7.93 -7.10
CA HIS A 35 -1.77 -8.66 -8.34
C HIS A 35 -2.32 -7.84 -9.51
N CYS A 36 -1.59 -7.79 -10.61
CA CYS A 36 -2.04 -7.19 -11.85
C CYS A 36 -2.70 -8.26 -12.71
N ASP A 37 -3.92 -8.00 -13.16
CA ASP A 37 -4.59 -8.86 -14.12
C ASP A 37 -4.03 -8.61 -15.52
N GLU A 38 -3.66 -9.68 -16.23
CA GLU A 38 -2.99 -9.59 -17.53
C GLU A 38 -3.92 -9.14 -18.67
N GLU A 39 -5.25 -9.30 -18.51
CA GLU A 39 -6.23 -8.94 -19.53
C GLU A 39 -6.79 -7.54 -19.33
N SER A 40 -7.21 -7.22 -18.10
CA SER A 40 -7.83 -5.93 -17.77
C SER A 40 -6.82 -4.86 -17.37
N TYR A 41 -5.58 -5.26 -17.04
CA TYR A 41 -4.54 -4.41 -16.46
C TYR A 41 -4.97 -3.74 -15.16
N ASN A 42 -5.92 -4.37 -14.42
CA ASN A 42 -6.32 -3.90 -13.12
C ASN A 42 -5.33 -4.33 -12.05
N ASP A 43 -4.98 -3.39 -11.19
CA ASP A 43 -4.24 -3.64 -9.94
C ASP A 43 -5.23 -4.03 -8.86
N GLN A 44 -5.31 -5.32 -8.55
CA GLN A 44 -6.39 -5.88 -7.78
C GLN A 44 -5.91 -6.66 -6.56
N ILE A 45 -6.83 -6.80 -5.60
CA ILE A 45 -6.65 -7.60 -4.39
C ILE A 45 -7.68 -8.72 -4.33
N TYR A 46 -7.39 -9.74 -3.52
CA TYR A 46 -8.30 -10.84 -3.28
C TYR A 46 -9.10 -10.64 -1.98
N LEU A 47 -10.42 -10.71 -2.11
CA LEU A 47 -11.39 -10.55 -1.04
C LEU A 47 -12.34 -11.77 -0.99
N TYR A 48 -12.62 -12.22 0.20
CA TYR A 48 -13.48 -13.40 0.44
C TYR A 48 -14.60 -13.01 1.39
N ARG A 49 -15.81 -13.51 1.10
CA ARG A 49 -16.99 -13.33 1.95
C ARG A 49 -17.07 -14.37 3.07
N LYS A 50 -16.29 -15.45 2.97
CA LYS A 50 -16.23 -16.53 3.97
C LYS A 50 -14.77 -16.81 4.36
N GLU A 51 -14.56 -17.00 5.66
CA GLU A 51 -13.22 -17.32 6.17
C GLU A 51 -12.68 -18.65 5.63
N GLU A 52 -13.55 -19.66 5.45
CA GLU A 52 -13.16 -20.96 4.93
C GLU A 52 -12.57 -20.89 3.52
N ASP A 53 -13.14 -20.06 2.66
CA ASP A 53 -12.65 -19.88 1.29
C ASP A 53 -11.33 -19.10 1.27
N ALA A 54 -11.20 -18.08 2.12
CA ALA A 54 -9.94 -17.39 2.33
C ALA A 54 -8.83 -18.33 2.85
N ARG A 55 -9.16 -19.26 3.75
CA ARG A 55 -8.21 -20.26 4.28
C ARG A 55 -7.72 -21.22 3.20
N LYS A 56 -8.64 -21.76 2.38
CA LYS A 56 -8.27 -22.62 1.25
C LYS A 56 -7.33 -21.90 0.27
N ALA A 57 -7.65 -20.66 -0.07
CA ALA A 57 -6.81 -19.85 -0.93
C ALA A 57 -5.43 -19.59 -0.30
N ALA A 58 -5.39 -19.25 0.99
CA ALA A 58 -4.11 -19.03 1.69
C ALA A 58 -3.23 -20.30 1.70
N GLU A 59 -3.80 -21.48 1.81
CA GLU A 59 -3.08 -22.76 1.70
C GLU A 59 -2.45 -22.91 0.31
N GLN A 60 -3.16 -22.56 -0.77
CA GLN A 60 -2.63 -22.59 -2.12
C GLN A 60 -1.47 -21.59 -2.28
N PHE A 61 -1.63 -20.32 -1.83
CA PHE A 61 -0.55 -19.35 -1.81
C PHE A 61 0.71 -19.86 -1.07
N HIS A 62 0.52 -20.56 0.05
CA HIS A 62 1.63 -21.13 0.81
C HIS A 62 2.33 -22.28 0.07
N GLN A 63 1.58 -23.13 -0.66
CA GLN A 63 2.14 -24.16 -1.53
C GLN A 63 3.02 -23.54 -2.63
N ASP A 64 2.57 -22.39 -3.19
CA ASP A 64 3.29 -21.61 -4.19
C ASP A 64 4.40 -20.72 -3.57
N LYS A 65 4.67 -20.89 -2.26
CA LYS A 65 5.67 -20.13 -1.50
C LYS A 65 5.40 -18.63 -1.47
N VAL A 66 4.16 -18.19 -1.62
CA VAL A 66 3.77 -16.80 -1.46
C VAL A 66 3.40 -16.53 0.00
N PRO A 67 4.15 -15.68 0.72
CA PRO A 67 3.92 -15.43 2.14
C PRO A 67 2.72 -14.50 2.36
N VAL A 68 1.55 -15.09 2.53
CA VAL A 68 0.31 -14.37 2.80
C VAL A 68 -0.23 -14.65 4.19
N GLN A 69 -1.18 -13.81 4.62
CA GLN A 69 -2.02 -14.00 5.79
C GLN A 69 -3.43 -13.48 5.51
N ILE A 70 -4.41 -14.04 6.19
CA ILE A 70 -5.79 -13.57 6.12
C ILE A 70 -5.97 -12.45 7.14
N MET A 71 -6.52 -11.32 6.67
CA MET A 71 -6.93 -10.22 7.52
C MET A 71 -8.45 -10.11 7.51
N LYS A 72 -9.06 -10.25 8.69
CA LYS A 72 -10.49 -9.96 8.88
C LYS A 72 -10.68 -8.44 8.96
N VAL A 73 -11.62 -7.93 8.19
CA VAL A 73 -12.07 -6.54 8.25
C VAL A 73 -13.52 -6.54 8.71
N GLU A 74 -13.81 -5.87 9.81
CA GLU A 74 -15.16 -5.74 10.36
C GLU A 74 -15.92 -4.59 9.69
N LYS A 75 -17.25 -4.65 9.69
CA LYS A 75 -18.15 -3.74 8.98
C LYS A 75 -17.88 -2.25 9.26
N ASP A 76 -17.58 -1.92 10.50
CA ASP A 76 -17.29 -0.53 10.91
C ASP A 76 -15.98 0.01 10.27
N LYS A 77 -15.13 -0.86 9.74
CA LYS A 77 -13.88 -0.53 9.05
C LYS A 77 -13.99 -0.57 7.52
N PHE A 78 -15.08 -1.02 6.95
CA PHE A 78 -15.22 -1.22 5.50
C PHE A 78 -14.91 0.05 4.71
N LEU A 79 -15.54 1.17 5.07
CA LEU A 79 -15.33 2.43 4.36
C LEU A 79 -13.87 2.88 4.43
N SER A 80 -13.25 2.81 5.59
CA SER A 80 -11.85 3.18 5.77
C SER A 80 -10.92 2.23 5.03
N PHE A 81 -11.21 0.92 5.02
CA PHE A 81 -10.46 -0.08 4.28
C PHE A 81 -10.52 0.18 2.78
N TYR A 82 -11.73 0.22 2.19
CA TYR A 82 -11.88 0.47 0.75
C TYR A 82 -11.27 1.81 0.32
N SER A 83 -11.49 2.88 1.09
CA SER A 83 -10.88 4.18 0.79
C SER A 83 -9.36 4.14 0.87
N SER A 84 -8.78 3.26 1.70
CA SER A 84 -7.33 3.11 1.81
C SER A 84 -6.67 2.54 0.56
N LEU A 85 -7.42 1.79 -0.25
CA LEU A 85 -6.91 1.18 -1.48
C LEU A 85 -6.52 2.22 -2.53
N TYR A 86 -7.21 3.38 -2.56
CA TYR A 86 -6.81 4.49 -3.44
C TYR A 86 -5.41 5.04 -3.15
N PHE A 87 -5.00 5.10 -1.87
CA PHE A 87 -3.66 5.53 -1.49
C PHE A 87 -2.58 4.51 -1.86
N GLN A 88 -3.01 3.27 -2.09
CA GLN A 88 -2.13 2.16 -2.50
C GLN A 88 -2.09 1.96 -4.02
N GLY A 89 -2.86 2.75 -4.79
CA GLY A 89 -2.94 2.64 -6.25
C GLY A 89 -3.80 1.46 -6.75
N ILE A 90 -4.50 0.77 -5.85
CA ILE A 90 -5.37 -0.37 -6.19
C ILE A 90 -6.68 0.16 -6.76
N ASN A 91 -7.13 -0.42 -7.88
CA ASN A 91 -8.35 0.02 -8.58
C ASN A 91 -9.45 -1.04 -8.63
N ALA A 92 -9.14 -2.32 -8.32
CA ALA A 92 -10.13 -3.39 -8.37
C ALA A 92 -9.97 -4.42 -7.24
N MET A 93 -10.98 -5.25 -7.08
CA MET A 93 -11.01 -6.38 -6.15
C MET A 93 -11.62 -7.59 -6.84
N VAL A 94 -10.98 -8.75 -6.69
CA VAL A 94 -11.56 -10.05 -7.06
C VAL A 94 -12.23 -10.64 -5.83
N VAL A 95 -13.55 -10.78 -5.89
CA VAL A 95 -14.36 -11.33 -4.81
C VAL A 95 -14.56 -12.82 -5.03
N ASP A 96 -14.25 -13.62 -4.01
CA ASP A 96 -14.30 -15.08 -4.01
C ASP A 96 -13.62 -15.69 -5.26
N PRO A 97 -12.28 -15.53 -5.43
CA PRO A 97 -11.54 -16.08 -6.56
C PRO A 97 -11.82 -17.56 -6.81
N GLY A 98 -11.98 -17.94 -8.08
CA GLY A 98 -12.28 -19.30 -8.51
C GLY A 98 -13.46 -19.35 -9.50
N GLU A 99 -14.25 -20.45 -9.48
CA GLU A 99 -15.35 -20.64 -10.44
C GLU A 99 -16.43 -19.55 -10.37
N ASP A 100 -16.61 -18.96 -9.20
CA ASP A 100 -17.65 -17.96 -8.94
C ASP A 100 -17.14 -16.53 -8.77
N GLU A 101 -15.91 -16.26 -9.16
CA GLU A 101 -15.28 -14.95 -8.99
C GLU A 101 -16.04 -13.81 -9.67
N ILE A 102 -15.93 -12.64 -9.07
CA ILE A 102 -16.43 -11.40 -9.66
C ILE A 102 -15.40 -10.30 -9.40
N GLU A 103 -14.99 -9.65 -10.48
CA GLU A 103 -14.22 -8.43 -10.39
C GLU A 103 -15.15 -7.23 -10.11
N ILE A 104 -14.80 -6.46 -9.09
CA ILE A 104 -15.46 -5.22 -8.68
C ILE A 104 -14.45 -4.09 -8.80
N GLN A 105 -14.79 -3.06 -9.59
CA GLN A 105 -14.00 -1.83 -9.61
C GLN A 105 -14.18 -1.08 -8.29
N LEU A 106 -13.11 -0.50 -7.77
CA LEU A 106 -13.13 0.16 -6.48
C LEU A 106 -14.11 1.33 -6.42
N ASP A 107 -14.27 2.07 -7.53
CA ASP A 107 -15.19 3.21 -7.66
C ASP A 107 -16.66 2.82 -7.70
N GLU A 108 -16.99 1.55 -7.98
CA GLU A 108 -18.34 1.02 -7.85
C GLU A 108 -18.76 0.82 -6.37
N LEU A 109 -17.79 0.67 -5.48
CA LEU A 109 -18.02 0.40 -4.07
C LEU A 109 -17.88 1.65 -3.21
N VAL A 110 -16.85 2.46 -3.46
CA VAL A 110 -16.53 3.68 -2.71
C VAL A 110 -16.12 4.80 -3.66
N THR A 111 -16.63 6.01 -3.40
CA THR A 111 -16.30 7.17 -4.21
C THR A 111 -14.82 7.56 -4.09
N PRO A 112 -14.11 7.80 -5.20
CA PRO A 112 -12.75 8.31 -5.15
C PRO A 112 -12.63 9.61 -4.34
N PRO A 113 -11.49 9.86 -3.69
CA PRO A 113 -11.27 11.11 -2.97
C PRO A 113 -11.40 12.32 -3.91
N ASP A 114 -12.25 13.28 -3.55
CA ASP A 114 -12.45 14.52 -4.30
C ASP A 114 -11.55 15.63 -3.77
N TYR A 115 -10.38 15.78 -4.38
CA TYR A 115 -9.39 16.77 -3.98
C TYR A 115 -9.73 18.21 -4.42
N SER A 116 -10.72 18.41 -5.29
CA SER A 116 -11.17 19.74 -5.70
C SER A 116 -11.80 20.53 -4.54
N LYS A 117 -12.26 19.81 -3.51
CA LYS A 117 -12.88 20.35 -2.30
C LYS A 117 -11.90 20.59 -1.14
N MET A 118 -10.61 20.42 -1.37
CA MET A 118 -9.63 20.68 -0.31
C MET A 118 -9.61 22.17 0.07
N PRO A 119 -9.55 22.49 1.38
CA PRO A 119 -9.40 23.86 1.84
C PRO A 119 -8.13 24.52 1.28
N LYS A 120 -8.21 25.81 0.97
CA LYS A 120 -7.04 26.58 0.50
C LYS A 120 -5.90 26.49 1.54
N GLY A 121 -4.70 26.17 1.06
CA GLY A 121 -3.51 26.05 1.90
C GLY A 121 -3.24 24.65 2.44
N GLN A 122 -4.12 23.68 2.25
CA GLN A 122 -3.82 22.27 2.49
C GLN A 122 -3.10 21.68 1.27
N ILE A 123 -2.06 20.90 1.55
CA ILE A 123 -1.30 20.18 0.53
C ILE A 123 -1.71 18.72 0.57
N ARG A 124 -2.11 18.18 -0.58
CA ARG A 124 -2.32 16.74 -0.74
C ARG A 124 -0.97 16.04 -0.67
N VAL A 125 -0.91 15.01 0.17
CA VAL A 125 0.23 14.09 0.20
C VAL A 125 -0.32 12.69 -0.04
N ASP A 126 -0.15 12.21 -1.25
CA ASP A 126 -0.36 10.83 -1.62
C ASP A 126 0.54 10.48 -2.81
N ASN A 127 1.00 9.25 -2.84
CA ASN A 127 1.92 8.75 -3.87
C ASN A 127 1.48 7.32 -4.26
N PRO A 128 0.25 7.15 -4.81
CA PRO A 128 -0.31 5.82 -5.04
C PRO A 128 0.52 5.00 -6.04
N GLN A 129 1.11 5.61 -7.05
CA GLN A 129 1.96 4.91 -8.02
C GLN A 129 3.25 4.41 -7.36
N PHE A 130 3.91 5.23 -6.54
CA PHE A 130 5.07 4.78 -5.75
C PHE A 130 4.69 3.61 -4.84
N GLN A 131 3.57 3.73 -4.13
CA GLN A 131 3.13 2.72 -3.16
C GLN A 131 2.83 1.39 -3.86
N LEU A 132 2.14 1.44 -5.01
CA LEU A 132 1.81 0.27 -5.80
C LEU A 132 3.06 -0.45 -6.32
N THR A 133 3.96 0.28 -6.99
CA THR A 133 5.22 -0.29 -7.51
C THR A 133 6.07 -0.85 -6.37
N ALA A 134 6.11 -0.17 -5.20
CA ALA A 134 6.79 -0.68 -4.02
C ALA A 134 6.16 -1.97 -3.48
N MET A 135 4.83 -2.11 -3.51
CA MET A 135 4.14 -3.34 -3.09
C MET A 135 4.54 -4.51 -4.00
N TYR A 136 4.50 -4.35 -5.30
CA TYR A 136 4.91 -5.38 -6.26
C TYR A 136 6.37 -5.79 -6.07
N LEU A 137 7.27 -4.81 -6.09
CA LEU A 137 8.70 -5.07 -5.96
C LEU A 137 9.04 -5.78 -4.64
N MET A 138 8.48 -5.32 -3.51
CA MET A 138 8.74 -5.91 -2.20
C MET A 138 8.09 -7.28 -2.02
N GLN A 139 6.97 -7.56 -2.69
CA GLN A 139 6.38 -8.90 -2.73
C GLN A 139 7.34 -9.89 -3.39
N ILE A 140 7.99 -9.52 -4.49
CA ILE A 140 8.95 -10.36 -5.21
C ILE A 140 10.26 -10.49 -4.40
N LEU A 141 10.91 -9.38 -4.08
CA LEU A 141 12.23 -9.36 -3.42
C LEU A 141 12.26 -10.10 -2.08
N ARG A 142 11.19 -10.02 -1.31
CA ARG A 142 11.13 -10.63 0.02
C ARG A 142 10.53 -12.02 0.03
N ARG A 143 9.93 -12.45 -1.07
CA ARG A 143 9.49 -13.83 -1.25
C ARG A 143 10.68 -14.76 -1.38
N GLU A 144 11.69 -14.38 -2.14
CA GLU A 144 12.87 -15.19 -2.44
C GLU A 144 14.17 -14.40 -2.13
N PRO A 145 14.61 -14.37 -0.85
CA PRO A 145 15.84 -13.67 -0.50
C PRO A 145 17.05 -14.22 -1.28
N GLY A 146 17.78 -13.32 -1.95
CA GLY A 146 18.95 -13.68 -2.74
C GLY A 146 18.64 -14.07 -4.19
N VAL A 147 17.40 -13.92 -4.65
CA VAL A 147 17.08 -14.06 -6.09
C VAL A 147 17.91 -13.04 -6.88
N LYS A 148 18.41 -13.49 -8.04
CA LYS A 148 19.11 -12.56 -8.95
C LYS A 148 18.09 -11.59 -9.56
N PRO A 149 18.41 -10.29 -9.63
CA PRO A 149 17.55 -9.32 -10.25
C PRO A 149 17.16 -9.74 -11.68
N THR A 150 15.88 -9.83 -11.97
CA THR A 150 15.37 -10.02 -13.33
C THR A 150 15.26 -8.68 -14.04
N LYS A 151 15.08 -8.69 -15.35
CA LYS A 151 14.82 -7.47 -16.12
C LYS A 151 13.56 -6.74 -15.64
N GLU A 152 12.51 -7.49 -15.36
CA GLU A 152 11.26 -6.98 -14.80
C GLU A 152 11.46 -6.29 -13.44
N MET A 153 12.26 -6.88 -12.53
CA MET A 153 12.58 -6.26 -11.25
C MET A 153 13.38 -4.96 -11.42
N GLN A 154 14.29 -4.90 -12.39
CA GLN A 154 15.03 -3.68 -12.71
C GLN A 154 14.10 -2.58 -13.26
N GLU A 155 13.19 -2.94 -14.16
CA GLU A 155 12.18 -2.02 -14.70
C GLU A 155 11.26 -1.48 -13.57
N MET A 156 10.83 -2.33 -12.65
CA MET A 156 10.07 -1.91 -11.45
C MET A 156 10.89 -0.98 -10.53
N GLU A 157 12.19 -1.24 -10.35
CA GLU A 157 13.06 -0.38 -9.55
C GLU A 157 13.24 1.01 -10.20
N GLU A 158 13.43 1.06 -11.51
CA GLU A 158 13.51 2.32 -12.26
C GLU A 158 12.19 3.10 -12.17
N GLU A 159 11.06 2.42 -12.31
CA GLU A 159 9.74 3.03 -12.15
C GLU A 159 9.51 3.54 -10.72
N LEU A 160 9.90 2.77 -9.71
CA LEU A 160 9.82 3.17 -8.31
C LEU A 160 10.58 4.46 -8.05
N LEU A 161 11.81 4.57 -8.55
CA LEU A 161 12.64 5.77 -8.43
C LEU A 161 12.04 6.96 -9.22
N ALA A 162 11.47 6.71 -10.40
CA ALA A 162 10.81 7.74 -11.20
C ALA A 162 9.56 8.28 -10.47
N ASN A 163 8.75 7.41 -9.89
CA ASN A 163 7.57 7.78 -9.10
C ASN A 163 7.98 8.51 -7.81
N MET A 164 9.08 8.09 -7.17
CA MET A 164 9.62 8.74 -5.98
C MET A 164 9.98 10.21 -6.26
N ARG A 165 10.63 10.50 -7.39
CA ARG A 165 11.05 11.85 -7.78
C ARG A 165 9.91 12.84 -8.05
N ARG A 166 8.71 12.32 -8.30
CA ARG A 166 7.49 13.13 -8.53
C ARG A 166 6.70 13.37 -7.25
N GLY A 167 7.08 12.69 -6.16
CA GLY A 167 6.31 12.61 -4.94
C GLY A 167 6.46 13.83 -4.03
N VAL A 168 5.48 13.95 -3.13
CA VAL A 168 5.49 14.83 -1.96
C VAL A 168 5.36 13.93 -0.74
N TYR A 169 6.12 14.21 0.31
CA TYR A 169 6.27 13.30 1.44
C TYR A 169 5.96 13.96 2.77
N ILE A 170 5.57 13.17 3.76
CA ILE A 170 5.46 13.59 5.15
C ILE A 170 6.73 13.16 5.88
N VAL A 171 7.42 14.13 6.48
CA VAL A 171 8.54 13.91 7.39
C VAL A 171 8.05 14.13 8.82
N PRO A 172 8.22 13.16 9.74
CA PRO A 172 7.82 13.30 11.13
C PRO A 172 8.78 14.24 11.86
N VAL A 173 8.25 15.17 12.63
CA VAL A 173 9.02 16.12 13.43
C VAL A 173 8.55 16.03 14.88
N GLN A 174 9.48 15.84 15.80
CA GLN A 174 9.23 15.83 17.25
C GLN A 174 8.97 17.23 17.79
N GLU A 175 8.50 17.36 19.03
CA GLU A 175 8.23 18.65 19.67
C GLU A 175 9.48 19.52 19.79
N ASP A 176 10.65 18.91 20.01
CA ASP A 176 11.96 19.59 20.07
C ASP A 176 12.53 19.93 18.68
N LYS A 177 11.71 19.82 17.64
CA LYS A 177 12.04 20.03 16.20
C LYS A 177 13.03 19.04 15.61
N LYS A 178 13.37 17.96 16.31
CA LYS A 178 14.20 16.90 15.76
C LYS A 178 13.36 15.92 14.93
N VAL A 179 14.02 15.25 14.01
CA VAL A 179 13.45 14.16 13.21
C VAL A 179 13.81 12.83 13.87
N PRO A 180 12.86 11.91 14.10
CA PRO A 180 13.19 10.61 14.64
C PRO A 180 14.06 9.82 13.66
N LEU A 181 14.99 9.04 14.18
CA LEU A 181 15.83 8.15 13.39
C LEU A 181 15.52 6.70 13.75
N MET A 182 15.55 5.84 12.75
CA MET A 182 15.41 4.40 12.90
C MET A 182 16.76 3.73 12.68
N LYS A 183 17.11 2.78 13.55
CA LYS A 183 18.30 1.96 13.38
C LYS A 183 18.00 0.87 12.35
N LEU A 184 18.72 0.86 11.24
CA LEU A 184 18.60 -0.15 10.20
C LEU A 184 19.47 -1.37 10.50
N LYS A 185 20.73 -1.11 10.85
CA LYS A 185 21.73 -2.08 11.33
C LYS A 185 22.73 -1.34 12.22
N GLU A 186 23.76 -2.06 12.70
CA GLU A 186 24.79 -1.46 13.53
C GLU A 186 25.38 -0.20 12.85
N ASP A 187 25.36 0.93 13.59
CA ASP A 187 25.83 2.25 13.17
C ASP A 187 25.20 2.84 11.89
N VAL A 188 24.11 2.27 11.37
CA VAL A 188 23.36 2.82 10.24
C VAL A 188 21.98 3.26 10.69
N PHE A 189 21.76 4.57 10.66
CA PHE A 189 20.48 5.20 10.98
C PHE A 189 19.85 5.76 9.70
N VAL A 190 18.54 5.62 9.58
CA VAL A 190 17.73 6.15 8.47
C VAL A 190 16.57 6.96 9.02
N GLN A 191 16.15 7.97 8.26
CA GLN A 191 15.04 8.84 8.63
C GLN A 191 13.74 8.29 8.04
N PRO A 192 12.68 8.08 8.85
CA PRO A 192 11.38 7.68 8.33
C PRO A 192 10.74 8.82 7.51
N VAL A 193 10.09 8.43 6.41
CA VAL A 193 9.38 9.30 5.48
C VAL A 193 8.12 8.58 5.02
N PHE A 194 7.01 9.31 4.78
CA PHE A 194 5.72 8.68 4.47
C PHE A 194 5.14 9.22 3.18
N THR A 195 4.56 8.33 2.40
CA THR A 195 3.91 8.61 1.13
C THR A 195 2.54 9.27 1.28
N ASP A 196 1.93 9.12 2.45
CA ASP A 196 0.57 9.57 2.72
C ASP A 196 0.28 9.62 4.24
N ILE A 197 -0.88 10.15 4.59
CA ILE A 197 -1.30 10.32 5.98
C ILE A 197 -1.58 8.96 6.66
N GLN A 198 -1.96 7.91 5.94
CA GLN A 198 -2.26 6.61 6.54
C GLN A 198 -0.97 5.94 6.99
N GLU A 199 0.08 5.96 6.16
CA GLU A 199 1.39 5.44 6.51
C GLU A 199 2.03 6.23 7.66
N PHE A 200 1.86 7.56 7.68
CA PHE A 200 2.28 8.39 8.81
C PHE A 200 1.54 8.01 10.11
N ASN A 201 0.23 7.78 10.04
CA ASN A 201 -0.57 7.38 11.20
C ASN A 201 -0.19 5.97 11.71
N ARG A 202 0.19 5.03 10.84
CA ARG A 202 0.71 3.71 11.23
C ARG A 202 1.99 3.81 12.08
N PHE A 203 2.80 4.84 11.86
CA PHE A 203 4.03 5.08 12.63
C PHE A 203 3.79 5.81 13.97
N GLY A 204 2.62 6.36 14.17
CA GLY A 204 2.21 7.09 15.37
C GLY A 204 1.55 8.44 15.07
N GLY A 205 1.62 8.91 13.82
CA GLY A 205 0.87 10.05 13.32
C GLY A 205 0.98 11.32 14.16
N THR A 206 -0.08 12.11 14.12
CA THR A 206 -0.18 13.39 14.84
C THR A 206 -0.24 13.26 16.37
N GLU A 207 -0.42 12.05 16.91
CA GLU A 207 -0.35 11.79 18.35
C GLU A 207 1.09 11.89 18.88
N LYS A 208 2.07 11.57 18.03
CA LYS A 208 3.49 11.53 18.45
C LYS A 208 4.35 12.56 17.71
N PHE A 209 3.93 13.01 16.52
CA PHE A 209 4.75 13.83 15.64
C PHE A 209 3.93 14.94 14.99
N ARG A 210 4.61 16.02 14.59
CA ARG A 210 4.10 16.94 13.58
C ARG A 210 4.55 16.44 12.21
N GLY A 211 3.67 16.48 11.22
CA GLY A 211 4.00 16.15 9.83
C GLY A 211 4.50 17.39 9.08
N ALA A 212 5.74 17.40 8.64
CA ALA A 212 6.24 18.38 7.68
C ALA A 212 6.06 17.83 6.26
N VAL A 213 5.41 18.61 5.39
CA VAL A 213 5.18 18.22 3.99
C VAL A 213 6.33 18.74 3.15
N ILE A 214 7.05 17.81 2.49
CA ILE A 214 8.29 18.11 1.76
C ILE A 214 8.21 17.48 0.36
N PRO A 215 8.36 18.25 -0.72
CA PRO A 215 8.49 17.71 -2.07
C PRO A 215 9.86 17.05 -2.25
N TYR A 216 9.94 16.11 -3.19
CA TYR A 216 11.17 15.32 -3.40
C TYR A 216 12.43 16.15 -3.64
N ASP A 217 12.34 17.23 -4.41
CA ASP A 217 13.47 18.11 -4.73
C ASP A 217 14.12 18.76 -3.49
N LYS A 218 13.38 18.81 -2.37
CA LYS A 218 13.86 19.30 -1.07
C LYS A 218 14.10 18.21 -0.04
N LEU A 219 13.82 16.94 -0.40
CA LEU A 219 13.89 15.84 0.54
C LEU A 219 15.31 15.61 1.04
N THR A 220 16.32 15.69 0.16
CA THR A 220 17.73 15.52 0.51
C THR A 220 18.19 16.54 1.56
N GLU A 221 17.73 17.80 1.45
CA GLU A 221 18.03 18.86 2.42
C GLU A 221 17.36 18.62 3.79
N ALA A 222 16.22 17.91 3.78
CA ALA A 222 15.47 17.59 4.98
C ALA A 222 15.97 16.34 5.71
N VAL A 223 16.92 15.60 5.12
CA VAL A 223 17.51 14.42 5.76
C VAL A 223 18.50 14.84 6.84
N ALA A 224 18.24 14.39 8.07
CA ALA A 224 19.10 14.68 9.22
C ALA A 224 20.57 14.29 8.96
N GLU A 225 21.51 15.06 9.49
CA GLU A 225 22.95 14.86 9.26
C GLU A 225 23.41 13.46 9.66
N GLN A 226 22.88 12.95 10.77
CA GLN A 226 23.20 11.63 11.33
C GLN A 226 22.57 10.47 10.55
N ALA A 227 21.58 10.73 9.68
CA ALA A 227 20.96 9.70 8.86
C ALA A 227 21.84 9.38 7.64
N ARG A 228 21.98 8.10 7.31
CA ARG A 228 22.65 7.61 6.09
C ARG A 228 21.72 7.53 4.88
N GLY A 229 20.43 7.76 5.11
CA GLY A 229 19.38 7.68 4.09
C GLY A 229 18.01 7.86 4.71
N ILE A 230 17.00 7.50 3.93
CA ILE A 230 15.60 7.50 4.35
C ILE A 230 15.03 6.08 4.32
N VAL A 231 13.98 5.85 5.09
CA VAL A 231 13.12 4.68 4.95
C VAL A 231 11.69 5.14 4.68
N ILE A 232 11.17 4.79 3.52
CA ILE A 232 9.81 5.15 3.11
C ILE A 232 8.85 4.08 3.60
N ASN A 233 7.80 4.51 4.31
CA ASN A 233 6.76 3.66 4.88
C ASN A 233 7.30 2.48 5.69
N PRO A 234 8.03 2.74 6.80
CA PRO A 234 8.74 1.71 7.55
C PRO A 234 7.83 0.62 8.15
N MET A 235 6.53 0.91 8.33
CA MET A 235 5.58 -0.04 8.91
C MET A 235 4.92 -0.95 7.87
N SER A 236 5.16 -0.69 6.56
CA SER A 236 4.60 -1.46 5.45
C SER A 236 5.67 -1.86 4.43
N VAL A 237 5.78 -1.20 3.28
CA VAL A 237 6.71 -1.53 2.20
C VAL A 237 8.18 -1.40 2.59
N HIS A 238 8.51 -0.53 3.52
CA HIS A 238 9.85 -0.38 4.11
C HIS A 238 10.95 -0.25 3.04
N VAL A 239 10.82 0.72 2.15
CA VAL A 239 11.80 0.98 1.10
C VAL A 239 12.91 1.84 1.65
N VAL A 240 14.16 1.36 1.61
CA VAL A 240 15.34 2.09 2.08
C VAL A 240 16.05 2.70 0.89
N ILE A 241 16.32 4.01 0.94
CA ILE A 241 17.07 4.78 -0.07
C ILE A 241 18.23 5.47 0.66
N MET A 242 19.45 5.19 0.22
CA MET A 242 20.64 5.81 0.80
C MET A 242 20.83 7.23 0.27
N LYS A 243 21.56 8.08 1.02
CA LYS A 243 21.77 9.50 0.63
C LYS A 243 22.37 9.66 -0.77
N GLU A 244 23.19 8.73 -1.18
CA GLU A 244 23.86 8.74 -2.49
C GLU A 244 22.89 8.46 -3.65
N GLN A 245 21.69 7.97 -3.35
CA GLN A 245 20.63 7.64 -4.31
C GLN A 245 19.54 8.72 -4.38
N LEU A 246 19.53 9.68 -3.43
CA LEU A 246 18.62 10.81 -3.37
C LEU A 246 19.19 11.93 -4.23
#